data_c2e731e2e4ba598936b53686888e4aba
#
_entry.id   c2e731e2e4ba598936b53686888e4aba
#
_cell.length_a   1.000
_cell.length_b   1.000
_cell.length_c   1.000
_cell.angle_alpha   90.00
_cell.angle_beta   90.00
_cell.angle_gamma   90.00
#
_symmetry.space_group_name_H-M   'P 1'
#
loop_
_entity.id
_entity.type
_entity.pdbx_description
1 polymer ?
#
loop_
_entity_poly.entity_id
_entity_poly.type
_entity_poly.pdbx_seq_one_letter_code
_entity_poly.pdbx_strand_id
1 'polypeptide(L)'
;METHSSGRGLAAALACCALITLVLLANHPAGGGHSLTEVISAEARDRTADALVHGGFVITLTALIVCLVSVARTLGIARPIVLTGLVSFCVGSGMLMLSMILDGLAVPAIATRFIGITDPSALLPARTALMLCGVLIGILMPFGLLLQAATMLSWSIAIAARRGLPLAAAIYGILATALIAGGLLLAPAAMSGHLLLGAIVLLALWYGALALLVGTRAIAHR
;
A
#
# COMPACT_ATOMS: atom_id res chain seq x y z
N MET A 1 -17.30 3.93 31.27
CA MET A 1 -15.83 4.26 31.35
C MET A 1 -14.97 3.58 30.27
N GLU A 2 -15.49 2.64 29.49
CA GLU A 2 -14.73 1.86 28.46
C GLU A 2 -14.46 2.58 27.13
N THR A 3 -15.19 3.62 26.77
CA THR A 3 -15.03 4.31 25.47
C THR A 3 -13.80 5.20 25.38
N HIS A 4 -13.11 5.50 26.50
CA HIS A 4 -11.94 6.37 26.52
C HIS A 4 -10.65 5.67 26.08
N SER A 5 -10.52 4.36 26.28
CA SER A 5 -9.32 3.60 25.91
C SER A 5 -9.30 3.19 24.43
N SER A 6 -10.48 2.94 23.84
CA SER A 6 -10.58 2.41 22.47
C SER A 6 -10.10 3.40 21.39
N GLY A 7 -10.38 4.70 21.52
CA GLY A 7 -9.97 5.71 20.55
C GLY A 7 -8.45 5.95 20.52
N ARG A 8 -7.81 5.95 21.70
CA ARG A 8 -6.34 6.10 21.79
C ARG A 8 -5.61 4.88 21.21
N GLY A 9 -6.12 3.68 21.50
CA GLY A 9 -5.57 2.44 20.93
C GLY A 9 -5.65 2.41 19.41
N LEU A 10 -6.78 2.78 18.83
CA LEU A 10 -6.96 2.87 17.38
C LEU A 10 -6.05 3.92 16.76
N ALA A 11 -5.90 5.10 17.37
CA ALA A 11 -4.98 6.14 16.90
C ALA A 11 -3.53 5.65 16.91
N ALA A 12 -3.10 5.00 18.00
CA ALA A 12 -1.77 4.42 18.10
C ALA A 12 -1.53 3.35 17.02
N ALA A 13 -2.50 2.44 16.80
CA ALA A 13 -2.40 1.39 15.80
C ALA A 13 -2.26 1.98 14.38
N LEU A 14 -3.06 2.99 14.01
CA LEU A 14 -2.95 3.69 12.73
C LEU A 14 -1.59 4.39 12.55
N ALA A 15 -1.11 5.08 13.60
CA ALA A 15 0.20 5.73 13.56
C ALA A 15 1.34 4.71 13.42
N CYS A 16 1.28 3.59 14.14
CA CYS A 16 2.23 2.49 13.99
C CYS A 16 2.22 1.91 12.57
N CYS A 17 1.04 1.65 11.99
CA CYS A 17 0.95 1.17 10.62
C CYS A 17 1.56 2.16 9.62
N ALA A 18 1.28 3.46 9.77
CA ALA A 18 1.87 4.50 8.91
C ALA A 18 3.41 4.51 9.02
N LEU A 19 3.95 4.46 10.24
CA LEU A 19 5.39 4.43 10.47
C LEU A 19 6.03 3.16 9.92
N ILE A 20 5.44 1.98 10.17
CA ILE A 20 5.94 0.70 9.66
C ILE A 20 5.96 0.72 8.14
N THR A 21 4.90 1.23 7.48
CA THR A 21 4.86 1.40 6.02
C THR A 21 6.08 2.19 5.52
N LEU A 22 6.40 3.32 6.15
CA LEU A 22 7.56 4.15 5.77
C LEU A 22 8.90 3.45 6.03
N VAL A 23 9.02 2.72 7.14
CA VAL A 23 10.23 1.95 7.47
C VAL A 23 10.45 0.82 6.46
N LEU A 24 9.41 0.05 6.13
CA LEU A 24 9.49 -1.02 5.14
C LEU A 24 9.86 -0.46 3.76
N LEU A 25 9.26 0.67 3.38
CA LEU A 25 9.56 1.35 2.13
C LEU A 25 11.03 1.82 2.04
N ALA A 26 11.57 2.37 3.13
CA ALA A 26 12.96 2.81 3.21
C ALA A 26 13.98 1.65 3.18
N ASN A 27 13.54 0.42 3.49
CA ASN A 27 14.36 -0.79 3.49
C ASN A 27 14.02 -1.73 2.33
N HIS A 28 13.25 -1.25 1.34
CA HIS A 28 12.89 -2.05 0.17
C HIS A 28 14.15 -2.37 -0.65
N PRO A 29 14.42 -3.66 -0.90
CA PRO A 29 15.58 -4.04 -1.71
C PRO A 29 15.50 -3.39 -3.10
N ALA A 30 16.63 -2.88 -3.56
CA ALA A 30 16.74 -2.38 -4.93
C ALA A 30 17.08 -3.57 -5.83
N GLY A 31 16.06 -4.24 -6.38
CA GLY A 31 16.25 -5.24 -7.42
C GLY A 31 16.99 -4.62 -8.61
N GLY A 32 17.87 -5.39 -9.27
CA GLY A 32 18.61 -4.88 -10.41
C GLY A 32 19.41 -5.93 -11.13
N GLY A 33 19.64 -5.70 -12.43
CA GLY A 33 20.46 -6.51 -13.32
C GLY A 33 20.23 -6.09 -14.76
N HIS A 34 21.28 -6.15 -15.58
CA HIS A 34 21.21 -5.85 -17.02
C HIS A 34 20.95 -7.13 -17.85
N SER A 35 21.09 -8.30 -17.23
CA SER A 35 20.84 -9.60 -17.84
C SER A 35 19.95 -10.46 -16.96
N LEU A 36 19.28 -11.46 -17.54
CA LEU A 36 18.44 -12.39 -16.80
C LEU A 36 19.19 -13.12 -15.68
N THR A 37 20.44 -13.50 -15.93
CA THR A 37 21.30 -14.17 -14.94
C THR A 37 21.65 -13.26 -13.76
N GLU A 38 21.88 -11.96 -14.01
CA GLU A 38 22.11 -10.98 -12.96
C GLU A 38 20.86 -10.74 -12.12
N VAL A 39 19.68 -10.59 -12.76
CA VAL A 39 18.39 -10.49 -12.07
C VAL A 39 18.17 -11.72 -11.19
N ILE A 40 18.31 -12.94 -11.72
CA ILE A 40 18.16 -14.18 -10.96
C ILE A 40 19.11 -14.21 -9.75
N SER A 41 20.36 -13.80 -9.96
CA SER A 41 21.36 -13.80 -8.88
C SER A 41 21.06 -12.76 -7.80
N ALA A 42 20.57 -11.57 -8.18
CA ALA A 42 20.18 -10.52 -7.25
C ALA A 42 18.97 -10.95 -6.41
N GLU A 43 17.89 -11.39 -7.06
CA GLU A 43 16.67 -11.84 -6.41
C GLU A 43 16.91 -13.04 -5.46
N ALA A 44 17.76 -13.99 -5.87
CA ALA A 44 18.10 -15.12 -5.02
C ALA A 44 18.92 -14.70 -3.79
N ARG A 45 19.82 -13.71 -3.94
CA ARG A 45 20.63 -13.18 -2.84
C ARG A 45 19.79 -12.42 -1.85
N ASP A 46 18.87 -11.58 -2.32
CA ASP A 46 18.09 -10.66 -1.49
C ASP A 46 16.79 -11.29 -0.95
N ARG A 47 16.55 -12.58 -1.25
CA ARG A 47 15.34 -13.35 -0.90
C ARG A 47 14.83 -13.13 0.51
N THR A 48 15.72 -13.11 1.51
CA THR A 48 15.30 -12.96 2.91
C THR A 48 14.85 -11.53 3.20
N ALA A 49 15.54 -10.53 2.66
CA ALA A 49 15.15 -9.13 2.79
C ALA A 49 13.82 -8.87 2.09
N ASP A 50 13.64 -9.39 0.88
CA ASP A 50 12.38 -9.32 0.14
C ASP A 50 11.22 -9.92 0.91
N ALA A 51 11.39 -11.14 1.43
CA ALA A 51 10.35 -11.81 2.22
C ALA A 51 9.98 -11.03 3.48
N LEU A 52 10.95 -10.42 4.17
CA LEU A 52 10.70 -9.61 5.37
C LEU A 52 9.98 -8.31 5.03
N VAL A 53 10.41 -7.59 4.01
CA VAL A 53 9.81 -6.30 3.63
C VAL A 53 8.41 -6.51 3.08
N HIS A 54 8.24 -7.39 2.10
CA HIS A 54 6.94 -7.62 1.47
C HIS A 54 5.96 -8.33 2.42
N GLY A 55 6.43 -9.31 3.22
CA GLY A 55 5.64 -9.92 4.29
C GLY A 55 5.20 -8.91 5.34
N GLY A 56 6.07 -7.98 5.71
CA GLY A 56 5.78 -6.85 6.58
C GLY A 56 4.67 -5.95 6.01
N PHE A 57 4.69 -5.65 4.72
CA PHE A 57 3.61 -4.90 4.05
C PHE A 57 2.28 -5.65 4.10
N VAL A 58 2.26 -6.97 3.84
CA VAL A 58 1.03 -7.79 3.94
C VAL A 58 0.44 -7.74 5.34
N ILE A 59 1.25 -7.88 6.39
CA ILE A 59 0.81 -7.78 7.78
C ILE A 59 0.27 -6.38 8.07
N THR A 60 0.98 -5.33 7.65
CA THR A 60 0.58 -3.94 7.87
C THR A 60 -0.73 -3.60 7.17
N LEU A 61 -0.92 -4.05 5.91
CA LEU A 61 -2.18 -3.86 5.18
C LEU A 61 -3.34 -4.59 5.87
N THR A 62 -3.10 -5.80 6.39
CA THR A 62 -4.10 -6.55 7.17
C THR A 62 -4.50 -5.77 8.43
N ALA A 63 -3.53 -5.24 9.18
CA ALA A 63 -3.78 -4.42 10.36
C ALA A 63 -4.54 -3.13 10.00
N LEU A 64 -4.19 -2.48 8.89
CA LEU A 64 -4.88 -1.30 8.38
C LEU A 64 -6.36 -1.60 8.05
N ILE A 65 -6.68 -2.75 7.43
CA ILE A 65 -8.08 -3.14 7.17
C ILE A 65 -8.87 -3.13 8.48
N VAL A 66 -8.35 -3.76 9.54
CA VAL A 66 -9.00 -3.81 10.86
C VAL A 66 -9.18 -2.41 11.45
N CYS A 67 -8.14 -1.58 11.40
CA CYS A 67 -8.20 -0.19 11.87
C CYS A 67 -9.22 0.63 11.10
N LEU A 68 -9.24 0.52 9.76
CA LEU A 68 -10.11 1.32 8.92
C LEU A 68 -11.58 0.88 9.00
N VAL A 69 -11.88 -0.39 9.30
CA VAL A 69 -13.23 -0.81 9.68
C VAL A 69 -13.72 -0.03 10.93
N SER A 70 -12.86 0.15 11.91
CA SER A 70 -13.18 0.92 13.13
C SER A 70 -13.34 2.41 12.83
N VAL A 71 -12.52 2.99 11.97
CA VAL A 71 -12.67 4.38 11.48
C VAL A 71 -13.98 4.54 10.70
N ALA A 72 -14.33 3.61 9.81
CA ALA A 72 -15.57 3.64 9.05
C ALA A 72 -16.81 3.64 9.96
N ARG A 73 -16.78 2.84 11.04
CA ARG A 73 -17.85 2.88 12.07
C ARG A 73 -17.96 4.27 12.70
N THR A 74 -16.85 4.92 13.01
CA THR A 74 -16.82 6.28 13.59
C THR A 74 -17.32 7.33 12.59
N LEU A 75 -17.07 7.16 11.29
CA LEU A 75 -17.56 8.05 10.22
C LEU A 75 -19.02 7.79 9.84
N GLY A 76 -19.60 6.69 10.29
CA GLY A 76 -20.94 6.23 9.95
C GLY A 76 -20.93 5.30 8.73
N ILE A 77 -20.62 4.03 8.97
CA ILE A 77 -20.46 2.99 7.94
C ILE A 77 -21.70 2.80 7.04
N ALA A 78 -22.90 3.16 7.54
CA ALA A 78 -24.15 3.12 6.76
C ALA A 78 -24.22 4.22 5.68
N ARG A 79 -23.36 5.23 5.73
CA ARG A 79 -23.28 6.27 4.69
C ARG A 79 -22.64 5.69 3.44
N PRO A 80 -23.29 5.77 2.25
CA PRO A 80 -22.77 5.16 1.03
C PRO A 80 -21.32 5.56 0.73
N ILE A 81 -20.96 6.83 0.88
CA ILE A 81 -19.61 7.32 0.61
C ILE A 81 -18.54 6.71 1.55
N VAL A 82 -18.91 6.44 2.82
CA VAL A 82 -17.99 5.81 3.78
C VAL A 82 -17.82 4.33 3.46
N LEU A 83 -18.93 3.66 3.13
CA LEU A 83 -18.93 2.24 2.75
C LEU A 83 -18.15 2.03 1.44
N THR A 84 -18.39 2.87 0.42
CA THR A 84 -17.62 2.83 -0.84
C THR A 84 -16.12 2.95 -0.59
N GLY A 85 -15.70 3.90 0.26
CA GLY A 85 -14.30 4.04 0.64
C GLY A 85 -13.75 2.77 1.32
N LEU A 86 -14.48 2.17 2.27
CA LEU A 86 -14.05 0.95 2.93
C LEU A 86 -13.91 -0.23 1.96
N VAL A 87 -14.88 -0.43 1.06
CA VAL A 87 -14.84 -1.50 0.05
C VAL A 87 -13.66 -1.29 -0.90
N SER A 88 -13.46 -0.06 -1.39
CA SER A 88 -12.30 0.30 -2.23
C SER A 88 -10.99 -0.01 -1.52
N PHE A 89 -10.87 0.31 -0.22
CA PHE A 89 -9.69 -0.01 0.56
C PHE A 89 -9.43 -1.53 0.65
N CYS A 90 -10.46 -2.31 0.97
CA CYS A 90 -10.31 -3.76 1.11
C CYS A 90 -9.89 -4.42 -0.21
N VAL A 91 -10.54 -4.03 -1.32
CA VAL A 91 -10.20 -4.55 -2.65
C VAL A 91 -8.79 -4.11 -3.06
N GLY A 92 -8.47 -2.82 -2.90
CA GLY A 92 -7.15 -2.27 -3.20
C GLY A 92 -6.04 -2.93 -2.37
N SER A 93 -6.29 -3.14 -1.08
CA SER A 93 -5.34 -3.86 -0.21
C SER A 93 -5.14 -5.30 -0.64
N GLY A 94 -6.20 -6.00 -1.07
CA GLY A 94 -6.07 -7.35 -1.61
C GLY A 94 -5.18 -7.41 -2.87
N MET A 95 -5.33 -6.45 -3.78
CA MET A 95 -4.47 -6.35 -4.97
C MET A 95 -3.02 -6.05 -4.59
N LEU A 96 -2.78 -5.14 -3.64
CA LEU A 96 -1.43 -4.84 -3.14
C LEU A 96 -0.81 -6.03 -2.42
N MET A 97 -1.55 -6.75 -1.57
CA MET A 97 -1.05 -7.95 -0.90
C MET A 97 -0.64 -9.02 -1.91
N LEU A 98 -1.46 -9.24 -2.96
CA LEU A 98 -1.11 -10.19 -4.00
C LEU A 98 0.15 -9.76 -4.76
N SER A 99 0.28 -8.47 -5.08
CA SER A 99 1.50 -7.92 -5.68
C SER A 99 2.72 -8.14 -4.78
N MET A 100 2.61 -7.90 -3.46
CA MET A 100 3.70 -8.12 -2.49
C MET A 100 4.08 -9.60 -2.39
N ILE A 101 3.12 -10.52 -2.45
CA ILE A 101 3.38 -11.97 -2.45
C ILE A 101 4.11 -12.40 -3.72
N LEU A 102 3.71 -11.86 -4.88
CA LEU A 102 4.40 -12.15 -6.14
C LEU A 102 5.82 -11.63 -6.13
N ASP A 103 6.03 -10.38 -5.72
CA ASP A 103 7.33 -9.71 -5.73
C ASP A 103 8.27 -10.28 -4.67
N GLY A 104 7.85 -10.29 -3.41
CA GLY A 104 8.71 -10.66 -2.30
C GLY A 104 8.86 -12.17 -2.03
N LEU A 105 7.98 -13.01 -2.55
CA LEU A 105 8.02 -14.45 -2.28
C LEU A 105 8.14 -15.30 -3.55
N ALA A 106 7.32 -15.04 -4.58
CA ALA A 106 7.32 -15.87 -5.79
C ALA A 106 8.54 -15.61 -6.65
N VAL A 107 8.89 -14.35 -6.91
CA VAL A 107 10.05 -13.96 -7.73
C VAL A 107 11.35 -14.50 -7.13
N PRO A 108 11.70 -14.28 -5.83
CA PRO A 108 12.89 -14.86 -5.25
C PRO A 108 12.88 -16.39 -5.18
N ALA A 109 11.71 -17.01 -5.02
CA ALA A 109 11.60 -18.48 -5.02
C ALA A 109 11.88 -19.07 -6.40
N ILE A 110 11.41 -18.42 -7.48
CA ILE A 110 11.75 -18.79 -8.85
C ILE A 110 13.25 -18.60 -9.07
N ALA A 111 13.79 -17.43 -8.76
CA ALA A 111 15.21 -17.10 -8.93
C ALA A 111 16.14 -18.13 -8.26
N THR A 112 15.81 -18.53 -7.04
CA THR A 112 16.62 -19.52 -6.28
C THR A 112 16.72 -20.88 -6.98
N ARG A 113 15.71 -21.28 -7.78
CA ARG A 113 15.72 -22.55 -8.52
C ARG A 113 16.62 -22.54 -9.73
N PHE A 114 16.94 -21.36 -10.26
CA PHE A 114 17.70 -21.19 -11.49
C PHE A 114 19.07 -20.53 -11.28
N ILE A 115 19.48 -20.32 -10.03
CA ILE A 115 20.79 -19.76 -9.70
C ILE A 115 21.92 -20.65 -10.26
N GLY A 116 22.91 -20.04 -10.88
CA GLY A 116 24.06 -20.75 -11.45
C GLY A 116 23.82 -21.39 -12.83
N ILE A 117 22.61 -21.38 -13.35
CA ILE A 117 22.31 -21.85 -14.71
C ILE A 117 22.69 -20.75 -15.70
N THR A 118 23.54 -21.12 -16.68
CA THR A 118 24.03 -20.19 -17.73
C THR A 118 23.50 -20.51 -19.13
N ASP A 119 22.97 -21.73 -19.32
CA ASP A 119 22.38 -22.12 -20.60
C ASP A 119 21.06 -21.35 -20.86
N PRO A 120 20.98 -20.54 -21.94
CA PRO A 120 19.79 -19.78 -22.27
C PRO A 120 18.52 -20.64 -22.46
N SER A 121 18.67 -21.85 -22.99
CA SER A 121 17.53 -22.77 -23.19
C SER A 121 16.95 -23.28 -21.88
N ALA A 122 17.81 -23.57 -20.90
CA ALA A 122 17.43 -23.97 -19.55
C ALA A 122 16.83 -22.82 -18.72
N LEU A 123 17.12 -21.56 -19.08
CA LEU A 123 16.58 -20.37 -18.44
C LEU A 123 15.21 -19.93 -18.98
N LEU A 124 14.71 -20.50 -20.08
CA LEU A 124 13.45 -20.10 -20.70
C LEU A 124 12.23 -20.21 -19.73
N PRO A 125 12.09 -21.26 -18.92
CA PRO A 125 11.00 -21.34 -17.93
C PRO A 125 11.09 -20.23 -16.87
N ALA A 126 12.29 -19.92 -16.38
CA ALA A 126 12.50 -18.83 -15.41
C ALA A 126 12.11 -17.49 -16.03
N ARG A 127 12.58 -17.19 -17.24
CA ARG A 127 12.24 -15.97 -17.96
C ARG A 127 10.73 -15.80 -18.10
N THR A 128 10.02 -16.84 -18.52
CA THR A 128 8.58 -16.79 -18.70
C THR A 128 7.84 -16.54 -17.38
N ALA A 129 8.24 -17.25 -16.31
CA ALA A 129 7.62 -17.08 -15.00
C ALA A 129 7.89 -15.68 -14.40
N LEU A 130 9.11 -15.18 -14.47
CA LEU A 130 9.47 -13.84 -13.98
C LEU A 130 8.75 -12.75 -14.79
N MET A 131 8.65 -12.89 -16.11
CA MET A 131 7.88 -11.96 -16.94
C MET A 131 6.41 -11.94 -16.54
N LEU A 132 5.79 -13.11 -16.29
CA LEU A 132 4.40 -13.19 -15.85
C LEU A 132 4.21 -12.50 -14.48
N CYS A 133 5.10 -12.76 -13.52
CA CYS A 133 5.07 -12.06 -12.22
C CYS A 133 5.18 -10.55 -12.43
N GLY A 134 6.13 -10.08 -13.23
CA GLY A 134 6.31 -8.65 -13.50
C GLY A 134 5.07 -7.99 -14.13
N VAL A 135 4.41 -8.66 -15.08
CA VAL A 135 3.15 -8.17 -15.67
C VAL A 135 2.04 -8.08 -14.63
N LEU A 136 1.88 -9.11 -13.79
CA LEU A 136 0.86 -9.11 -12.74
C LEU A 136 1.12 -8.02 -11.69
N ILE A 137 2.37 -7.88 -11.23
CA ILE A 137 2.77 -6.81 -10.31
C ILE A 137 2.47 -5.45 -10.93
N GLY A 138 2.86 -5.24 -12.19
CA GLY A 138 2.65 -4.01 -12.94
C GLY A 138 1.18 -3.63 -13.13
N ILE A 139 0.26 -4.57 -13.03
CA ILE A 139 -1.20 -4.34 -13.07
C ILE A 139 -1.75 -4.15 -11.65
N LEU A 140 -1.46 -5.08 -10.75
CA LEU A 140 -2.08 -5.13 -9.42
C LEU A 140 -1.69 -3.94 -8.54
N MET A 141 -0.42 -3.53 -8.59
CA MET A 141 0.07 -2.45 -7.74
C MET A 141 -0.57 -1.09 -8.05
N PRO A 142 -0.58 -0.60 -9.31
CA PRO A 142 -1.23 0.68 -9.62
C PRO A 142 -2.73 0.68 -9.34
N PHE A 143 -3.43 -0.40 -9.72
CA PHE A 143 -4.87 -0.50 -9.43
C PHE A 143 -5.15 -0.56 -7.93
N GLY A 144 -4.34 -1.26 -7.15
CA GLY A 144 -4.44 -1.28 -5.71
C GLY A 144 -4.25 0.12 -5.10
N LEU A 145 -3.23 0.87 -5.55
CA LEU A 145 -2.98 2.25 -5.11
C LEU A 145 -4.11 3.21 -5.52
N LEU A 146 -4.67 3.08 -6.72
CA LEU A 146 -5.82 3.88 -7.17
C LEU A 146 -7.06 3.63 -6.30
N LEU A 147 -7.34 2.38 -5.93
CA LEU A 147 -8.45 2.05 -5.04
C LEU A 147 -8.22 2.57 -3.61
N GLN A 148 -6.99 2.55 -3.10
CA GLN A 148 -6.68 3.20 -1.83
C GLN A 148 -6.79 4.73 -1.92
N ALA A 149 -6.41 5.34 -3.04
CA ALA A 149 -6.63 6.76 -3.30
C ALA A 149 -8.13 7.10 -3.37
N ALA A 150 -8.95 6.23 -3.98
CA ALA A 150 -10.41 6.39 -3.97
C ALA A 150 -11.00 6.33 -2.55
N THR A 151 -10.45 5.51 -1.66
CA THR A 151 -10.79 5.50 -0.24
C THR A 151 -10.46 6.84 0.41
N MET A 152 -9.25 7.33 0.20
CA MET A 152 -8.79 8.61 0.72
C MET A 152 -9.69 9.76 0.25
N LEU A 153 -10.07 9.80 -1.03
CA LEU A 153 -11.00 10.77 -1.59
C LEU A 153 -12.37 10.68 -0.91
N SER A 154 -12.96 9.48 -0.90
CA SER A 154 -14.30 9.25 -0.36
C SER A 154 -14.43 9.71 1.10
N TRP A 155 -13.45 9.37 1.92
CA TRP A 155 -13.48 9.74 3.34
C TRP A 155 -13.09 11.19 3.56
N SER A 156 -12.21 11.76 2.73
CA SER A 156 -11.92 13.19 2.75
C SER A 156 -13.17 14.02 2.45
N ILE A 157 -13.98 13.63 1.46
CA ILE A 157 -15.28 14.25 1.19
C ILE A 157 -16.22 14.07 2.39
N ALA A 158 -16.25 12.88 3.01
CA ALA A 158 -17.12 12.59 4.15
C ALA A 158 -16.82 13.46 5.39
N ILE A 159 -15.59 13.94 5.56
CA ILE A 159 -15.14 14.78 6.69
C ILE A 159 -15.00 16.26 6.33
N ALA A 160 -15.03 16.64 5.05
CA ALA A 160 -14.80 18.01 4.57
C ALA A 160 -15.79 19.05 5.13
N ALA A 161 -17.02 18.65 5.46
CA ALA A 161 -18.02 19.53 6.06
C ALA A 161 -17.67 19.99 7.48
N ARG A 162 -16.65 19.41 8.11
CA ARG A 162 -16.17 19.75 9.46
C ARG A 162 -15.08 20.83 9.37
N ARG A 163 -15.04 21.73 10.37
CA ARG A 163 -14.03 22.80 10.42
C ARG A 163 -12.77 22.36 11.18
N GLY A 164 -11.70 23.13 11.03
CA GLY A 164 -10.45 22.91 11.72
C GLY A 164 -9.64 21.73 11.19
N LEU A 165 -9.08 20.92 12.05
CA LEU A 165 -8.21 19.79 11.70
C LEU A 165 -8.84 18.79 10.71
N PRO A 166 -10.14 18.40 10.81
CA PRO A 166 -10.78 17.56 9.82
C PRO A 166 -10.81 18.16 8.41
N LEU A 167 -11.05 19.47 8.29
CA LEU A 167 -11.02 20.14 7.00
C LEU A 167 -9.61 20.13 6.40
N ALA A 168 -8.57 20.39 7.20
CA ALA A 168 -7.19 20.32 6.74
C ALA A 168 -6.82 18.91 6.24
N ALA A 169 -7.21 17.86 6.98
CA ALA A 169 -7.00 16.49 6.55
C ALA A 169 -7.80 16.13 5.28
N ALA A 170 -9.03 16.67 5.13
CA ALA A 170 -9.82 16.50 3.93
C ALA A 170 -9.16 17.14 2.70
N ILE A 171 -8.68 18.37 2.82
CA ILE A 171 -7.95 19.07 1.74
C ILE A 171 -6.70 18.27 1.36
N TYR A 172 -5.91 17.85 2.34
CA TYR A 172 -4.74 16.99 2.09
C TYR A 172 -5.13 15.74 1.32
N GLY A 173 -6.15 15.00 1.76
CA GLY A 173 -6.56 13.75 1.12
C GLY A 173 -7.07 13.95 -0.32
N ILE A 174 -7.78 15.04 -0.60
CA ILE A 174 -8.22 15.37 -1.97
C ILE A 174 -7.02 15.67 -2.87
N LEU A 175 -6.09 16.51 -2.42
CA LEU A 175 -4.89 16.86 -3.19
C LEU A 175 -3.98 15.66 -3.40
N ALA A 176 -3.74 14.86 -2.37
CA ALA A 176 -2.93 13.65 -2.46
C ALA A 176 -3.56 12.63 -3.43
N THR A 177 -4.90 12.46 -3.39
CA THR A 177 -5.61 11.61 -4.37
C THR A 177 -5.38 12.10 -5.80
N ALA A 178 -5.50 13.40 -6.04
CA ALA A 178 -5.29 13.97 -7.37
C ALA A 178 -3.86 13.73 -7.87
N LEU A 179 -2.87 13.86 -6.99
CA LEU A 179 -1.46 13.57 -7.31
C LEU A 179 -1.22 12.09 -7.61
N ILE A 180 -1.76 11.18 -6.80
CA ILE A 180 -1.63 9.73 -7.01
C ILE A 180 -2.33 9.34 -8.32
N ALA A 181 -3.59 9.72 -8.50
CA ALA A 181 -4.34 9.37 -9.70
C ALA A 181 -3.73 10.01 -10.96
N GLY A 182 -3.34 11.28 -10.89
CA GLY A 182 -2.68 11.98 -11.99
C GLY A 182 -1.35 11.30 -12.36
N GLY A 183 -0.50 10.99 -11.38
CA GLY A 183 0.76 10.32 -11.62
C GLY A 183 0.59 8.93 -12.25
N LEU A 184 -0.33 8.11 -11.74
CA LEU A 184 -0.54 6.74 -12.23
C LEU A 184 -1.27 6.68 -13.58
N LEU A 185 -2.18 7.62 -13.87
CA LEU A 185 -2.97 7.61 -15.10
C LEU A 185 -2.30 8.37 -16.27
N LEU A 186 -1.56 9.45 -15.98
CA LEU A 186 -0.94 10.27 -17.01
C LEU A 186 0.46 9.81 -17.43
N ALA A 187 1.13 8.99 -16.61
CA ALA A 187 2.46 8.49 -16.88
C ALA A 187 2.56 6.95 -16.81
N PRO A 188 1.68 6.18 -17.48
CA PRO A 188 1.66 4.72 -17.37
C PRO A 188 2.95 4.07 -17.88
N ALA A 189 3.61 4.66 -18.89
CA ALA A 189 4.88 4.17 -19.42
C ALA A 189 6.10 4.55 -18.57
N ALA A 190 5.97 5.55 -17.71
CA ALA A 190 6.99 6.03 -16.79
C ALA A 190 6.71 5.59 -15.34
N MET A 191 6.10 4.42 -15.15
CA MET A 191 5.93 3.88 -13.79
C MET A 191 7.30 3.61 -13.17
N SER A 192 8.00 4.73 -12.92
CA SER A 192 9.23 4.74 -12.18
C SER A 192 8.93 4.35 -10.73
N GLY A 193 9.84 3.61 -10.09
CA GLY A 193 9.73 3.32 -8.67
C GLY A 193 9.46 4.57 -7.82
N HIS A 194 9.88 5.75 -8.28
CA HIS A 194 9.62 7.04 -7.61
C HIS A 194 8.14 7.43 -7.55
N LEU A 195 7.34 7.14 -8.57
CA LEU A 195 5.89 7.43 -8.54
C LEU A 195 5.17 6.52 -7.54
N LEU A 196 5.51 5.23 -7.54
CA LEU A 196 4.96 4.26 -6.59
C LEU A 196 5.38 4.62 -5.15
N LEU A 197 6.66 4.95 -4.96
CA LEU A 197 7.20 5.44 -3.68
C LEU A 197 6.42 6.66 -3.19
N GLY A 198 6.25 7.66 -4.04
CA GLY A 198 5.48 8.88 -3.73
C GLY A 198 4.04 8.59 -3.34
N ALA A 199 3.35 7.70 -4.07
CA ALA A 199 1.98 7.30 -3.76
C ALA A 199 1.87 6.64 -2.38
N ILE A 200 2.78 5.73 -2.04
CA ILE A 200 2.81 5.04 -0.75
C ILE A 200 3.09 6.03 0.39
N VAL A 201 4.02 6.99 0.19
CA VAL A 201 4.30 8.04 1.19
C VAL A 201 3.06 8.91 1.43
N LEU A 202 2.38 9.35 0.37
CA LEU A 202 1.16 10.16 0.51
C LEU A 202 0.05 9.39 1.26
N LEU A 203 -0.12 8.10 0.99
CA LEU A 203 -1.06 7.24 1.72
C LEU A 203 -0.67 7.07 3.19
N ALA A 204 0.61 6.82 3.48
CA ALA A 204 1.08 6.68 4.86
C ALA A 204 0.87 7.95 5.67
N LEU A 205 1.13 9.13 5.10
CA LEU A 205 0.85 10.42 5.72
C LEU A 205 -0.65 10.62 5.99
N TRP A 206 -1.53 10.14 5.09
CA TRP A 206 -2.98 10.20 5.30
C TRP A 206 -3.42 9.28 6.44
N TYR A 207 -2.85 8.07 6.59
CA TYR A 207 -3.11 7.22 7.76
C TYR A 207 -2.66 7.89 9.05
N GLY A 208 -1.54 8.60 9.04
CA GLY A 208 -1.10 9.44 10.15
C GLY A 208 -2.09 10.57 10.48
N ALA A 209 -2.64 11.24 9.47
CA ALA A 209 -3.69 12.24 9.65
C ALA A 209 -4.96 11.63 10.26
N LEU A 210 -5.41 10.45 9.80
CA LEU A 210 -6.52 9.73 10.41
C LEU A 210 -6.25 9.36 11.87
N ALA A 211 -5.03 8.92 12.19
CA ALA A 211 -4.62 8.63 13.57
C ALA A 211 -4.78 9.87 14.46
N LEU A 212 -4.36 11.03 13.97
CA LEU A 212 -4.50 12.31 14.68
C LEU A 212 -5.98 12.69 14.87
N LEU A 213 -6.81 12.55 13.84
CA LEU A 213 -8.24 12.84 13.91
C LEU A 213 -8.99 11.93 14.91
N VAL A 214 -8.64 10.64 14.95
CA VAL A 214 -9.19 9.67 15.90
C VAL A 214 -8.71 9.98 17.31
N GLY A 215 -7.42 10.23 17.49
CA GLY A 215 -6.80 10.53 18.79
C GLY A 215 -7.34 11.80 19.43
N THR A 216 -7.61 12.84 18.64
CA THR A 216 -8.21 14.10 19.08
C THR A 216 -9.73 14.07 19.12
N ARG A 217 -10.36 12.96 18.72
CA ARG A 217 -11.83 12.81 18.59
C ARG A 217 -12.47 13.81 17.63
N ALA A 218 -11.70 14.40 16.73
CA ALA A 218 -12.19 15.41 15.79
C ALA A 218 -13.22 14.84 14.79
N ILE A 219 -13.27 13.50 14.61
CA ILE A 219 -14.22 12.79 13.74
C ILE A 219 -15.26 11.97 14.50
N ALA A 220 -15.26 11.98 15.83
CA ALA A 220 -16.32 11.32 16.61
C ALA A 220 -17.68 11.98 16.32
N HIS A 221 -18.75 11.18 16.20
CA HIS A 221 -20.11 11.69 16.13
C HIS A 221 -20.42 12.47 17.42
N ARG A 222 -20.85 13.71 17.26
CA ARG A 222 -21.61 14.43 18.29
C ARG A 222 -23.05 13.99 18.24
#